data_356bc0808204ae5bc9de5e441a08fa59
#
_entry.id   356bc0808204ae5bc9de5e441a08fa59
#
_cell.length_a   1.000
_cell.length_b   1.000
_cell.length_c   1.000
_cell.angle_alpha   90.00
_cell.angle_beta   90.00
_cell.angle_gamma   90.00
#
_symmetry.space_group_name_H-M   'P 1'
#
loop_
_entity.id
_entity.type
_entity.pdbx_description
1 polymer ?
#
loop_
_entity_poly.entity_id
_entity_poly.type
_entity_poly.pdbx_seq_one_letter_code
_entity_poly.pdbx_strand_id
1 'polypeptide(L)'
;QKLAEMVSKKTGLILDPYFSATKIKWILDNVEGARTKANAGELAFGTIDSFLIWNLTKEKNHLTDITNASRTLLFNINDLTWDKDLLSLFDIPLNLLPDVVSSDYKFGNIEIENIKIPVHGVLGDQQSALVGQNCFSKNSMKTTYGTGCFLMVNTKDSIIHSKSGLLSTIGYKIQDEVNYALEG
;
A
#
# COMPACT_ATOMS: atom_id res chain seq x y z
N GLN A 1 -24.37 -3.22 -2.33
CA GLN A 1 -24.13 -3.37 -0.86
C GLN A 1 -23.17 -4.53 -0.59
N LYS A 2 -23.49 -5.78 -1.00
CA LYS A 2 -22.62 -6.96 -0.79
C LYS A 2 -21.19 -6.79 -1.33
N LEU A 3 -21.02 -6.12 -2.47
CA LEU A 3 -19.71 -5.88 -3.07
C LEU A 3 -18.86 -4.93 -2.22
N ALA A 4 -19.43 -3.82 -1.77
CA ALA A 4 -18.74 -2.86 -0.90
C ALA A 4 -18.34 -3.50 0.45
N GLU A 5 -19.19 -4.37 1.01
CA GLU A 5 -18.88 -5.12 2.22
C GLU A 5 -17.72 -6.11 2.01
N MET A 6 -17.69 -6.82 0.87
CA MET A 6 -16.60 -7.72 0.52
C MET A 6 -15.28 -6.96 0.38
N VAL A 7 -15.27 -5.85 -0.36
CA VAL A 7 -14.09 -5.00 -0.51
C VAL A 7 -13.61 -4.51 0.86
N SER A 8 -14.50 -3.96 1.68
CA SER A 8 -14.14 -3.45 3.01
C SER A 8 -13.60 -4.52 3.95
N LYS A 9 -14.16 -5.73 3.95
CA LYS A 9 -13.65 -6.83 4.76
C LYS A 9 -12.24 -7.26 4.35
N LYS A 10 -11.93 -7.28 3.05
CA LYS A 10 -10.63 -7.69 2.53
C LYS A 10 -9.56 -6.61 2.67
N THR A 11 -9.92 -5.37 2.40
CA THR A 11 -8.95 -4.27 2.30
C THR A 11 -8.91 -3.34 3.52
N GLY A 12 -9.96 -3.37 4.36
CA GLY A 12 -10.17 -2.37 5.42
C GLY A 12 -10.66 -1.02 4.92
N LEU A 13 -10.76 -0.85 3.60
CA LEU A 13 -11.07 0.42 2.95
C LEU A 13 -12.53 0.46 2.47
N ILE A 14 -13.01 1.66 2.18
CA ILE A 14 -14.25 1.87 1.43
C ILE A 14 -14.00 1.79 -0.08
N LEU A 15 -15.01 1.44 -0.84
CA LEU A 15 -14.93 1.47 -2.30
C LEU A 15 -15.01 2.93 -2.78
N ASP A 16 -13.86 3.53 -3.05
CA ASP A 16 -13.71 4.94 -3.39
C ASP A 16 -12.68 5.13 -4.51
N PRO A 17 -12.88 6.05 -5.47
CA PRO A 17 -11.91 6.35 -6.52
C PRO A 17 -10.62 7.01 -6.02
N TYR A 18 -10.55 7.38 -4.75
CA TYR A 18 -9.31 7.83 -4.10
C TYR A 18 -8.19 6.80 -4.22
N PHE A 19 -8.52 5.51 -4.12
CA PHE A 19 -7.56 4.40 -4.15
C PHE A 19 -7.18 3.98 -5.58
N SER A 20 -6.12 3.18 -5.72
CA SER A 20 -5.46 2.92 -7.01
C SER A 20 -6.27 2.08 -7.99
N ALA A 21 -7.02 1.07 -7.52
CA ALA A 21 -7.65 0.06 -8.37
C ALA A 21 -8.52 0.65 -9.49
N THR A 22 -9.36 1.63 -9.16
CA THR A 22 -10.26 2.28 -10.14
C THR A 22 -9.50 3.07 -11.19
N LYS A 23 -8.38 3.69 -10.82
CA LYS A 23 -7.50 4.46 -11.72
C LYS A 23 -6.76 3.52 -12.67
N ILE A 24 -6.22 2.41 -12.15
CA ILE A 24 -5.57 1.38 -12.98
C ILE A 24 -6.55 0.83 -14.00
N LYS A 25 -7.74 0.42 -13.53
CA LYS A 25 -8.80 -0.07 -14.42
C LYS A 25 -9.12 0.94 -15.51
N TRP A 26 -9.32 2.21 -15.15
CA TRP A 26 -9.62 3.26 -16.12
C TRP A 26 -8.52 3.41 -17.16
N ILE A 27 -7.26 3.39 -16.78
CA ILE A 27 -6.11 3.48 -17.70
C ILE A 27 -6.10 2.28 -18.64
N LEU A 28 -6.27 1.06 -18.11
CA LEU A 28 -6.27 -0.16 -18.91
C LEU A 28 -7.42 -0.21 -19.93
N ASP A 29 -8.57 0.38 -19.58
CA ASP A 29 -9.75 0.35 -20.43
C ASP A 29 -9.79 1.51 -21.45
N ASN A 30 -9.13 2.65 -21.18
CA ASN A 30 -9.28 3.88 -21.98
C ASN A 30 -8.00 4.31 -22.72
N VAL A 31 -6.82 3.80 -22.34
CA VAL A 31 -5.57 4.11 -23.03
C VAL A 31 -5.30 3.03 -24.07
N GLU A 32 -5.16 3.44 -25.34
CA GLU A 32 -4.92 2.54 -26.45
C GLU A 32 -3.70 1.63 -26.23
N GLY A 33 -3.89 0.33 -26.39
CA GLY A 33 -2.85 -0.68 -26.23
C GLY A 33 -2.45 -0.99 -24.79
N ALA A 34 -2.91 -0.22 -23.77
CA ALA A 34 -2.49 -0.43 -22.39
C ALA A 34 -2.88 -1.82 -21.87
N ARG A 35 -4.10 -2.27 -22.12
CA ARG A 35 -4.57 -3.60 -21.69
C ARG A 35 -3.76 -4.72 -22.34
N THR A 36 -3.49 -4.63 -23.62
CA THR A 36 -2.70 -5.63 -24.36
C THR A 36 -1.28 -5.71 -23.78
N LYS A 37 -0.64 -4.57 -23.56
CA LYS A 37 0.70 -4.49 -22.97
C LYS A 37 0.74 -5.00 -21.53
N ALA A 38 -0.27 -4.68 -20.73
CA ALA A 38 -0.36 -5.18 -19.35
C ALA A 38 -0.47 -6.71 -19.33
N ASN A 39 -1.33 -7.30 -20.18
CA ASN A 39 -1.47 -8.75 -20.29
C ASN A 39 -0.19 -9.43 -20.80
N ALA A 40 0.57 -8.76 -21.65
CA ALA A 40 1.88 -9.23 -22.16
C ALA A 40 3.02 -9.07 -21.13
N GLY A 41 2.78 -8.41 -19.98
CA GLY A 41 3.83 -8.14 -18.98
C GLY A 41 4.79 -7.01 -19.36
N GLU A 42 4.40 -6.15 -20.30
CA GLU A 42 5.20 -5.02 -20.77
C GLU A 42 5.00 -3.74 -19.95
N LEU A 43 4.05 -3.76 -19.02
CA LEU A 43 3.77 -2.63 -18.11
C LEU A 43 3.98 -3.04 -16.65
N ALA A 44 4.35 -2.07 -15.84
CA ALA A 44 4.45 -2.21 -14.39
C ALA A 44 3.64 -1.10 -13.73
N PHE A 45 2.82 -1.45 -12.76
CA PHE A 45 2.15 -0.51 -11.86
C PHE A 45 3.00 -0.31 -10.61
N GLY A 46 2.95 0.89 -10.05
CA GLY A 46 3.49 1.19 -8.73
C GLY A 46 2.78 2.39 -8.10
N THR A 47 2.68 2.36 -6.78
CA THR A 47 2.49 3.55 -5.98
C THR A 47 3.79 4.37 -5.98
N ILE A 48 3.80 5.56 -5.41
CA ILE A 48 4.96 6.46 -5.49
C ILE A 48 6.25 5.82 -4.93
N ASP A 49 6.14 4.96 -3.93
CA ASP A 49 7.27 4.22 -3.38
C ASP A 49 7.93 3.29 -4.40
N SER A 50 7.13 2.50 -5.14
CA SER A 50 7.66 1.63 -6.21
C SER A 50 8.37 2.44 -7.29
N PHE A 51 7.80 3.58 -7.68
CA PHE A 51 8.44 4.49 -8.64
C PHE A 51 9.78 5.03 -8.12
N LEU A 52 9.83 5.42 -6.85
CA LEU A 52 11.06 5.92 -6.23
C LEU A 52 12.11 4.81 -6.09
N ILE A 53 11.73 3.63 -5.60
CA ILE A 53 12.62 2.48 -5.49
C ILE A 53 13.23 2.16 -6.87
N TRP A 54 12.39 2.03 -7.89
CA TRP A 54 12.84 1.74 -9.26
C TRP A 54 13.80 2.78 -9.81
N ASN A 55 13.57 4.07 -9.57
CA ASN A 55 14.38 5.13 -10.15
C ASN A 55 15.61 5.49 -9.31
N LEU A 56 15.56 5.37 -8.00
CA LEU A 56 16.65 5.76 -7.11
C LEU A 56 17.65 4.62 -6.86
N THR A 57 17.21 3.36 -6.96
CA THR A 57 18.11 2.23 -6.75
C THR A 57 18.68 1.72 -8.09
N LYS A 58 19.90 1.18 -8.06
CA LYS A 58 20.53 0.59 -9.25
C LYS A 58 19.92 -0.75 -9.64
N GLU A 59 19.37 -1.46 -8.68
CA GLU A 59 18.81 -2.80 -8.80
C GLU A 59 17.55 -2.85 -9.65
N LYS A 60 16.84 -1.71 -9.80
CA LYS A 60 15.58 -1.61 -10.56
C LYS A 60 14.53 -2.63 -10.09
N ASN A 61 14.46 -2.83 -8.79
CA ASN A 61 13.50 -3.76 -8.19
C ASN A 61 12.06 -3.21 -8.27
N HIS A 62 11.13 -4.02 -8.75
CA HIS A 62 9.71 -3.70 -8.77
C HIS A 62 9.06 -4.13 -7.45
N LEU A 63 9.23 -3.31 -6.43
CA LEU A 63 8.81 -3.56 -5.06
C LEU A 63 7.87 -2.47 -4.55
N THR A 64 7.01 -2.84 -3.62
CA THR A 64 6.25 -1.92 -2.77
C THR A 64 6.29 -2.40 -1.32
N ASP A 65 6.22 -1.48 -0.37
CA ASP A 65 6.02 -1.86 1.01
C ASP A 65 4.55 -2.19 1.29
N ILE A 66 4.32 -3.00 2.31
CA ILE A 66 2.98 -3.49 2.66
C ILE A 66 2.00 -2.36 3.03
N THR A 67 2.48 -1.23 3.56
CA THR A 67 1.63 -0.09 3.91
C THR A 67 1.11 0.61 2.67
N ASN A 68 1.95 0.81 1.64
CA ASN A 68 1.55 1.34 0.35
C ASN A 68 0.65 0.36 -0.41
N ALA A 69 0.97 -0.94 -0.42
CA ALA A 69 0.13 -1.97 -1.02
C ALA A 69 -1.30 -1.94 -0.44
N SER A 70 -1.44 -1.78 0.88
CA SER A 70 -2.74 -1.73 1.57
C SER A 70 -3.64 -0.57 1.12
N ARG A 71 -3.11 0.45 0.43
CA ARG A 71 -3.86 1.64 -0.05
C ARG A 71 -4.38 1.50 -1.47
N THR A 72 -4.31 0.33 -2.08
CA THR A 72 -4.60 0.14 -3.52
C THR A 72 -6.00 -0.35 -3.84
N LEU A 73 -6.78 -0.85 -2.87
CA LEU A 73 -8.01 -1.66 -3.04
C LEU A 73 -7.77 -3.03 -3.70
N LEU A 74 -6.53 -3.47 -3.83
CA LEU A 74 -6.16 -4.75 -4.45
C LEU A 74 -5.51 -5.71 -3.46
N PHE A 75 -5.12 -5.20 -2.28
CA PHE A 75 -4.38 -5.92 -1.26
C PHE A 75 -5.30 -6.40 -0.14
N ASN A 76 -5.23 -7.69 0.19
CA ASN A 76 -5.98 -8.28 1.30
C ASN A 76 -5.16 -8.13 2.59
N ILE A 77 -5.65 -7.31 3.51
CA ILE A 77 -4.96 -7.06 4.78
C ILE A 77 -5.05 -8.23 5.77
N ASN A 78 -5.91 -9.24 5.52
CA ASN A 78 -6.00 -10.44 6.34
C ASN A 78 -4.96 -11.47 5.92
N ASP A 79 -4.78 -11.67 4.61
CA ASP A 79 -3.88 -12.68 4.03
C ASP A 79 -2.50 -12.09 3.69
N LEU A 80 -2.36 -10.76 3.73
CA LEU A 80 -1.15 -9.99 3.40
C LEU A 80 -0.63 -10.27 1.98
N THR A 81 -1.54 -10.38 1.03
CA THR A 81 -1.26 -10.66 -0.38
C THR A 81 -2.15 -9.85 -1.32
N TRP A 82 -1.77 -9.75 -2.59
CA TRP A 82 -2.66 -9.31 -3.65
C TRP A 82 -3.84 -10.26 -3.77
N ASP A 83 -5.06 -9.73 -3.69
CA ASP A 83 -6.28 -10.54 -3.61
C ASP A 83 -6.85 -10.85 -5.00
N LYS A 84 -6.98 -12.14 -5.32
CA LYS A 84 -7.45 -12.61 -6.62
C LYS A 84 -8.87 -12.16 -6.96
N ASP A 85 -9.76 -12.08 -5.97
CA ASP A 85 -11.14 -11.66 -6.20
C ASP A 85 -11.20 -10.16 -6.49
N LEU A 86 -10.37 -9.36 -5.80
CA LEU A 86 -10.24 -7.93 -6.06
C LEU A 86 -9.61 -7.66 -7.43
N LEU A 87 -8.56 -8.40 -7.78
CA LEU A 87 -7.95 -8.32 -9.12
C LEU A 87 -8.96 -8.66 -10.22
N SER A 88 -9.73 -9.72 -10.03
CA SER A 88 -10.81 -10.09 -10.97
C SER A 88 -11.92 -9.05 -11.04
N LEU A 89 -12.31 -8.49 -9.88
CA LEU A 89 -13.34 -7.44 -9.81
C LEU A 89 -12.97 -6.20 -10.63
N PHE A 90 -11.73 -5.78 -10.56
CA PHE A 90 -11.23 -4.61 -11.29
C PHE A 90 -10.62 -4.96 -12.65
N ASP A 91 -10.59 -6.25 -13.01
CA ASP A 91 -9.99 -6.75 -14.25
C ASP A 91 -8.53 -6.26 -14.42
N ILE A 92 -7.72 -6.48 -13.37
CA ILE A 92 -6.31 -6.08 -13.30
C ILE A 92 -5.44 -7.34 -13.29
N PRO A 93 -4.50 -7.50 -14.23
CA PRO A 93 -3.61 -8.64 -14.26
C PRO A 93 -2.57 -8.57 -13.13
N LEU A 94 -2.33 -9.70 -12.46
CA LEU A 94 -1.41 -9.79 -11.33
C LEU A 94 0.05 -9.41 -11.70
N ASN A 95 0.48 -9.76 -12.90
CA ASN A 95 1.83 -9.47 -13.40
C ASN A 95 2.13 -7.97 -13.59
N LEU A 96 1.11 -7.12 -13.46
CA LEU A 96 1.25 -5.67 -13.45
C LEU A 96 1.76 -5.13 -12.11
N LEU A 97 1.55 -5.87 -11.02
CA LEU A 97 1.75 -5.41 -9.65
C LEU A 97 3.16 -5.71 -9.12
N PRO A 98 3.70 -4.84 -8.24
CA PRO A 98 4.99 -5.08 -7.60
C PRO A 98 4.94 -6.21 -6.57
N ASP A 99 6.09 -6.78 -6.25
CA ASP A 99 6.23 -7.66 -5.10
C ASP A 99 6.07 -6.86 -3.81
N VAL A 100 5.27 -7.40 -2.88
CA VAL A 100 5.00 -6.76 -1.59
C VAL A 100 5.97 -7.26 -0.53
N VAL A 101 6.65 -6.35 0.13
CA VAL A 101 7.65 -6.66 1.15
C VAL A 101 7.38 -5.91 2.45
N SER A 102 8.10 -6.28 3.54
CA SER A 102 8.00 -5.57 4.82
C SER A 102 8.55 -4.14 4.71
N SER A 103 8.09 -3.28 5.62
CA SER A 103 8.49 -1.86 5.62
C SER A 103 9.98 -1.63 5.90
N ASP A 104 10.64 -2.60 6.54
CA ASP A 104 12.09 -2.62 6.84
C ASP A 104 12.92 -3.47 5.87
N TYR A 105 12.35 -3.83 4.71
CA TYR A 105 13.04 -4.64 3.71
C TYR A 105 14.23 -3.90 3.11
N LYS A 106 15.18 -4.65 2.55
CA LYS A 106 16.30 -4.08 1.80
C LYS A 106 15.89 -3.78 0.36
N PHE A 107 15.38 -2.57 0.13
CA PHE A 107 14.82 -2.17 -1.18
C PHE A 107 15.87 -1.96 -2.28
N GLY A 108 17.12 -1.77 -1.91
CA GLY A 108 18.24 -1.52 -2.84
C GLY A 108 19.20 -0.48 -2.31
N ASN A 109 20.07 0.03 -3.18
CA ASN A 109 21.06 1.04 -2.81
C ASN A 109 20.93 2.27 -3.70
N ILE A 110 20.94 3.45 -3.09
CA ILE A 110 21.10 4.73 -3.77
C ILE A 110 22.59 5.04 -3.83
N GLU A 111 23.09 5.55 -4.94
CA GLU A 111 24.47 5.98 -5.07
C GLU A 111 24.54 7.50 -5.29
N ILE A 112 25.22 8.18 -4.37
CA ILE A 112 25.47 9.62 -4.42
C ILE A 112 26.98 9.82 -4.30
N GLU A 113 27.60 10.45 -5.28
CA GLU A 113 29.05 10.75 -5.28
C GLU A 113 29.93 9.54 -4.92
N ASN A 114 29.61 8.36 -5.48
CA ASN A 114 30.23 7.07 -5.21
C ASN A 114 30.00 6.49 -3.80
N ILE A 115 29.14 7.10 -2.98
CA ILE A 115 28.73 6.57 -1.69
C ILE A 115 27.46 5.74 -1.91
N LYS A 116 27.48 4.47 -1.50
CA LYS A 116 26.31 3.60 -1.51
C LYS A 116 25.54 3.76 -0.21
N ILE A 117 24.29 4.18 -0.33
CA ILE A 117 23.36 4.36 0.78
C ILE A 117 22.26 3.32 0.64
N PRO A 118 22.16 2.33 1.56
CA PRO A 118 21.10 1.34 1.50
C PRO A 118 19.75 1.95 1.87
N VAL A 119 18.70 1.55 1.13
CA VAL A 119 17.30 1.91 1.45
C VAL A 119 16.70 0.76 2.23
N HIS A 120 16.46 0.95 3.53
CA HIS A 120 15.93 -0.05 4.46
C HIS A 120 14.61 0.36 5.12
N GLY A 121 14.00 1.44 4.71
CA GLY A 121 12.72 1.88 5.27
C GLY A 121 11.86 2.53 4.19
N VAL A 122 10.69 1.95 3.95
CA VAL A 122 9.66 2.49 3.07
C VAL A 122 8.31 2.31 3.74
N LEU A 123 7.57 3.40 3.87
CA LEU A 123 6.21 3.42 4.43
C LEU A 123 5.40 4.51 3.72
N GLY A 124 4.07 4.37 3.71
CA GLY A 124 3.18 5.47 3.38
C GLY A 124 3.40 6.66 4.33
N ASP A 125 3.09 7.87 3.90
CA ASP A 125 3.36 9.10 4.66
C ASP A 125 2.69 9.11 6.05
N GLN A 126 1.44 8.68 6.14
CA GLN A 126 0.72 8.62 7.41
C GLN A 126 1.26 7.51 8.32
N GLN A 127 1.66 6.40 7.76
CA GLN A 127 2.33 5.29 8.46
C GLN A 127 3.74 5.70 8.94
N SER A 128 4.47 6.42 8.12
CA SER A 128 5.75 7.02 8.52
C SER A 128 5.59 7.96 9.72
N ALA A 129 4.52 8.76 9.72
CA ALA A 129 4.21 9.66 10.84
C ALA A 129 3.82 8.87 12.11
N LEU A 130 3.10 7.73 11.99
CA LEU A 130 2.78 6.86 13.12
C LEU A 130 4.06 6.33 13.78
N VAL A 131 5.00 5.83 12.98
CA VAL A 131 6.32 5.36 13.43
C VAL A 131 7.15 6.51 13.99
N GLY A 132 7.23 7.64 13.27
CA GLY A 132 8.01 8.82 13.65
C GLY A 132 7.54 9.48 14.95
N GLN A 133 6.24 9.35 15.29
CA GLN A 133 5.68 9.79 16.57
C GLN A 133 5.78 8.72 17.68
N ASN A 134 6.54 7.66 17.44
CA ASN A 134 6.76 6.58 18.42
C ASN A 134 5.46 5.87 18.86
N CYS A 135 4.47 5.77 17.95
CA CYS A 135 3.19 5.14 18.23
C CYS A 135 3.26 3.61 18.11
N PHE A 136 4.13 2.96 18.88
CA PHE A 136 4.34 1.50 18.84
C PHE A 136 3.46 0.72 19.82
N SER A 137 2.87 1.37 20.80
CA SER A 137 1.98 0.72 21.76
C SER A 137 0.55 0.63 21.27
N LYS A 138 -0.17 -0.40 21.69
CA LYS A 138 -1.62 -0.51 21.41
C LYS A 138 -2.34 0.74 21.91
N ASN A 139 -3.25 1.28 21.10
CA ASN A 139 -4.01 2.51 21.33
C ASN A 139 -3.17 3.80 21.37
N SER A 140 -1.85 3.75 21.12
CA SER A 140 -1.13 4.99 20.83
C SER A 140 -1.61 5.58 19.51
N MET A 141 -1.67 6.90 19.45
CA MET A 141 -2.21 7.59 18.29
C MET A 141 -1.39 8.82 17.92
N LYS A 142 -1.44 9.16 16.66
CA LYS A 142 -0.91 10.42 16.14
C LYS A 142 -2.00 11.15 15.38
N THR A 143 -1.89 12.46 15.31
CA THR A 143 -2.67 13.31 14.43
C THR A 143 -1.74 14.19 13.62
N THR A 144 -1.97 14.22 12.31
CA THR A 144 -1.25 15.11 11.39
C THR A 144 -2.18 16.26 11.01
N TYR A 145 -1.78 17.49 11.32
CA TYR A 145 -2.47 18.70 10.90
C TYR A 145 -1.69 19.33 9.74
N GLY A 146 -2.30 19.35 8.56
CA GLY A 146 -1.76 19.93 7.34
C GLY A 146 -2.90 20.52 6.51
N THR A 147 -2.88 20.33 5.20
CA THR A 147 -4.01 20.65 4.31
C THR A 147 -5.28 19.86 4.73
N GLY A 148 -5.10 18.65 5.24
CA GLY A 148 -6.11 17.84 5.92
C GLY A 148 -5.69 17.53 7.36
N CYS A 149 -6.62 16.92 8.10
CA CYS A 149 -6.36 16.38 9.43
C CYS A 149 -6.50 14.85 9.34
N PHE A 150 -5.43 14.14 9.70
CA PHE A 150 -5.36 12.68 9.59
C PHE A 150 -5.00 12.06 10.93
N LEU A 151 -5.93 11.32 11.50
CA LEU A 151 -5.75 10.55 12.72
C LEU A 151 -5.32 9.13 12.38
N MET A 152 -4.35 8.57 13.11
CA MET A 152 -4.08 7.13 13.11
C MET A 152 -3.94 6.62 14.53
N VAL A 153 -4.57 5.48 14.80
CA VAL A 153 -4.52 4.77 16.09
C VAL A 153 -3.95 3.38 15.86
N ASN A 154 -2.85 3.05 16.53
CA ASN A 154 -2.24 1.71 16.45
C ASN A 154 -3.13 0.68 17.17
N THR A 155 -3.60 -0.33 16.45
CA THR A 155 -4.44 -1.43 16.97
C THR A 155 -3.66 -2.73 17.20
N LYS A 156 -2.33 -2.69 16.96
CA LYS A 156 -1.43 -3.85 17.05
C LYS A 156 -1.83 -4.95 16.05
N ASP A 157 -1.96 -6.17 16.54
CA ASP A 157 -2.29 -7.39 15.82
C ASP A 157 -3.77 -7.52 15.41
N SER A 158 -4.57 -6.51 15.73
CA SER A 158 -6.02 -6.60 15.59
C SER A 158 -6.54 -5.74 14.44
N ILE A 159 -7.15 -6.35 13.43
CA ILE A 159 -7.93 -5.63 12.41
C ILE A 159 -9.26 -5.23 13.05
N ILE A 160 -9.50 -3.93 13.18
CA ILE A 160 -10.72 -3.39 13.77
C ILE A 160 -11.56 -2.73 12.70
N HIS A 161 -12.73 -3.27 12.41
CA HIS A 161 -13.70 -2.63 11.52
C HIS A 161 -14.52 -1.60 12.28
N SER A 162 -14.30 -0.33 11.98
CA SER A 162 -15.00 0.78 12.63
C SER A 162 -16.47 0.82 12.22
N LYS A 163 -17.34 1.13 13.19
CA LYS A 163 -18.75 1.46 12.94
C LYS A 163 -18.98 2.96 12.72
N SER A 164 -17.93 3.76 12.86
CA SER A 164 -17.98 5.23 12.80
C SER A 164 -17.28 5.80 11.56
N GLY A 165 -17.06 4.97 10.54
CA GLY A 165 -16.49 5.42 9.25
C GLY A 165 -14.97 5.52 9.20
N LEU A 166 -14.24 5.11 10.25
CA LEU A 166 -12.77 5.01 10.18
C LEU A 166 -12.36 3.82 9.30
N LEU A 167 -11.23 3.95 8.62
CA LEU A 167 -10.66 2.90 7.79
C LEU A 167 -9.74 2.00 8.62
N SER A 168 -9.72 0.71 8.29
CA SER A 168 -8.70 -0.21 8.79
C SER A 168 -7.55 -0.24 7.79
N THR A 169 -6.32 -0.19 8.27
CA THR A 169 -5.13 -0.19 7.40
C THR A 169 -3.97 -0.91 8.09
N ILE A 170 -2.92 -1.20 7.34
CA ILE A 170 -1.66 -1.66 7.91
C ILE A 170 -0.88 -0.44 8.38
N GLY A 171 -0.52 -0.42 9.66
CA GLY A 171 0.29 0.63 10.24
C GLY A 171 1.77 0.51 9.85
N TYR A 172 2.32 -0.70 9.95
CA TYR A 172 3.66 -1.08 9.49
C TYR A 172 3.86 -2.59 9.60
N LYS A 173 4.84 -3.11 8.87
CA LYS A 173 5.40 -4.45 9.10
C LYS A 173 6.91 -4.31 9.27
N ILE A 174 7.40 -4.71 10.45
CA ILE A 174 8.83 -4.72 10.78
C ILE A 174 9.19 -6.15 11.15
N GLN A 175 10.19 -6.70 10.48
CA GLN A 175 10.49 -8.14 10.53
C GLN A 175 9.24 -8.96 10.20
N ASP A 176 8.81 -9.83 11.11
CA ASP A 176 7.60 -10.67 10.93
C ASP A 176 6.37 -10.09 11.65
N GLU A 177 6.50 -8.99 12.37
CA GLU A 177 5.39 -8.39 13.10
C GLU A 177 4.60 -7.40 12.24
N VAL A 178 3.33 -7.70 12.01
CA VAL A 178 2.37 -6.80 11.35
C VAL A 178 1.60 -6.03 12.41
N ASN A 179 1.57 -4.72 12.27
CA ASN A 179 0.77 -3.84 13.12
C ASN A 179 -0.29 -3.15 12.27
N TYR A 180 -1.53 -3.23 12.71
CA TYR A 180 -2.67 -2.58 12.07
C TYR A 180 -2.97 -1.23 12.73
N ALA A 181 -3.74 -0.41 12.03
CA ALA A 181 -4.19 0.87 12.53
C ALA A 181 -5.62 1.18 12.07
N LEU A 182 -6.32 2.01 12.86
CA LEU A 182 -7.49 2.74 12.41
C LEU A 182 -7.06 4.12 11.92
N GLU A 183 -7.67 4.58 10.84
CA GLU A 183 -7.39 5.85 10.19
C GLU A 183 -8.68 6.65 9.96
N GLY A 184 -8.62 7.96 10.20
CA GLY A 184 -9.69 8.92 9.95
C GLY A 184 -9.19 10.32 9.67
#